data_f787c73863a6dcac71f72e32e1e9701b
#
_entry.id   f787c73863a6dcac71f72e32e1e9701b
#
_cell.length_a   1.000
_cell.length_b   1.000
_cell.length_c   1.000
_cell.angle_alpha   90.00
_cell.angle_beta   90.00
_cell.angle_gamma   90.00
#
_symmetry.space_group_name_H-M   'P 1'
#
loop_
_entity.id
_entity.type
_entity.pdbx_description
1 polymer ?
#
loop_
_entity_poly.entity_id
_entity_poly.type
_entity_poly.pdbx_seq_one_letter_code
_entity_poly.pdbx_strand_id
1 'polypeptide(L)'
;MTVWSVRCRVLLAVTAVAVLGGCAGAISGAPSTSEAPSAGGRPTMDPCTVLSDTELAQLGMQPETRRTVQELDAIGCGWRGQPLGLSLTTNPDTIADYRERKDDPVFVTFAENQVNDRPGVQTQVAISGEQCAQAVGTGAGVLSVGVSLSGRARVDGVQVDPCAEALRITELIEPRIPEAGS
;
A
#
# COMPACT_ATOMS: atom_id res chain seq x y z
N MET A 1 -38.82 -2.16 30.08
CA MET A 1 -39.85 -3.20 30.07
C MET A 1 -40.33 -3.37 28.65
N THR A 2 -39.95 -4.40 27.95
CA THR A 2 -40.77 -5.27 27.08
C THR A 2 -39.83 -6.17 26.31
N VAL A 3 -39.79 -7.42 26.77
CA VAL A 3 -39.06 -8.54 26.16
C VAL A 3 -39.90 -9.10 25.04
N TRP A 4 -39.39 -9.24 23.86
CA TRP A 4 -40.05 -10.00 22.80
C TRP A 4 -39.18 -11.21 22.41
N SER A 5 -39.71 -12.33 22.93
CA SER A 5 -39.24 -13.69 22.67
C SER A 5 -39.92 -14.22 21.41
N VAL A 6 -39.20 -14.56 20.35
CA VAL A 6 -39.74 -15.32 19.21
C VAL A 6 -39.03 -16.66 19.14
N ARG A 7 -39.78 -17.66 19.54
CA ARG A 7 -39.48 -19.09 19.34
C ARG A 7 -39.79 -19.45 17.89
N CYS A 8 -38.85 -19.99 17.15
CA CYS A 8 -39.13 -20.65 15.88
C CYS A 8 -38.71 -22.12 15.95
N ARG A 9 -39.69 -22.94 15.57
CA ARG A 9 -39.72 -24.40 15.74
C ARG A 9 -38.85 -25.10 14.68
N VAL A 10 -38.22 -26.15 15.16
CA VAL A 10 -37.57 -27.23 14.42
C VAL A 10 -38.56 -27.96 13.54
N LEU A 11 -38.20 -28.23 12.30
CA LEU A 11 -38.78 -29.31 11.49
C LEU A 11 -37.64 -30.08 10.84
N LEU A 12 -37.47 -31.30 11.32
CA LEU A 12 -36.66 -32.38 10.74
C LEU A 12 -37.38 -32.91 9.49
N ALA A 13 -36.64 -33.05 8.41
CA ALA A 13 -36.99 -33.98 7.34
C ALA A 13 -35.74 -34.77 6.94
N VAL A 14 -35.78 -36.03 7.26
CA VAL A 14 -34.81 -37.05 6.87
C VAL A 14 -35.25 -37.60 5.50
N THR A 15 -34.39 -37.59 4.51
CA THR A 15 -34.51 -38.48 3.35
C THR A 15 -33.13 -39.01 2.97
N ALA A 16 -32.98 -40.29 3.21
CA ALA A 16 -31.85 -41.10 2.74
C ALA A 16 -32.08 -41.53 1.29
N VAL A 17 -31.10 -41.34 0.42
CA VAL A 17 -30.97 -42.10 -0.83
C VAL A 17 -29.53 -42.51 -1.00
N ALA A 18 -29.29 -43.80 -0.94
CA ALA A 18 -28.05 -44.44 -1.30
C ALA A 18 -28.05 -44.75 -2.80
N VAL A 19 -26.98 -44.34 -3.51
CA VAL A 19 -26.66 -44.89 -4.82
C VAL A 19 -25.16 -45.18 -4.88
N LEU A 20 -24.87 -46.47 -4.98
CA LEU A 20 -23.55 -47.06 -5.31
C LEU A 20 -23.23 -46.77 -6.77
N GLY A 21 -22.03 -46.33 -7.03
CA GLY A 21 -21.51 -46.21 -8.39
C GLY A 21 -20.00 -45.96 -8.35
N GLY A 22 -19.23 -47.04 -8.42
CA GLY A 22 -17.77 -46.98 -8.50
C GLY A 22 -17.27 -46.54 -9.87
N CYS A 23 -16.13 -45.84 -9.89
CA CYS A 23 -15.10 -45.90 -10.94
C CYS A 23 -13.80 -45.45 -10.32
N ALA A 24 -12.89 -46.41 -10.11
CA ALA A 24 -11.50 -46.15 -9.84
C ALA A 24 -10.84 -45.62 -11.11
N GLY A 25 -10.57 -44.33 -11.17
CA GLY A 25 -9.71 -43.70 -12.13
C GLY A 25 -8.53 -43.10 -11.38
N ALA A 26 -7.37 -43.78 -11.38
CA ALA A 26 -6.14 -43.18 -10.90
C ALA A 26 -5.72 -42.05 -11.85
N ILE A 27 -6.02 -40.84 -11.47
CA ILE A 27 -5.48 -39.65 -12.14
C ILE A 27 -4.18 -39.31 -11.40
N SER A 28 -3.06 -39.75 -11.99
CA SER A 28 -1.75 -39.21 -11.65
C SER A 28 -1.71 -37.73 -12.15
N GLY A 29 -2.33 -36.88 -11.37
CA GLY A 29 -2.21 -35.42 -11.53
C GLY A 29 -0.90 -34.99 -10.87
N ALA A 30 0.15 -34.81 -11.67
CA ALA A 30 1.25 -33.97 -11.27
C ALA A 30 0.67 -32.60 -10.80
N PRO A 31 1.20 -31.99 -9.72
CA PRO A 31 0.80 -30.66 -9.35
C PRO A 31 1.19 -29.74 -10.51
N SER A 32 0.21 -29.34 -11.30
CA SER A 32 0.37 -28.20 -12.18
C SER A 32 0.59 -27.00 -11.29
N THR A 33 1.83 -26.60 -11.17
CA THR A 33 2.17 -25.26 -10.75
C THR A 33 1.48 -24.34 -11.76
N SER A 34 0.33 -23.78 -11.40
CA SER A 34 -0.24 -22.66 -12.13
C SER A 34 0.77 -21.52 -12.01
N GLU A 35 1.69 -21.47 -12.96
CA GLU A 35 2.34 -20.22 -13.28
C GLU A 35 1.22 -19.27 -13.69
N ALA A 36 0.94 -18.32 -12.80
CA ALA A 36 0.15 -17.16 -13.17
C ALA A 36 0.78 -16.58 -14.46
N PRO A 37 -0.04 -16.22 -15.48
CA PRO A 37 0.50 -15.66 -16.70
C PRO A 37 1.34 -14.45 -16.30
N SER A 38 2.64 -14.54 -16.55
CA SER A 38 3.53 -13.38 -16.53
C SER A 38 2.99 -12.43 -17.60
N ALA A 39 2.11 -11.53 -17.21
CA ALA A 39 1.82 -10.34 -17.98
C ALA A 39 3.17 -9.72 -18.24
N GLY A 40 3.56 -9.55 -19.51
CA GLY A 40 4.86 -9.11 -19.99
C GLY A 40 5.41 -7.97 -19.13
N GLY A 41 6.37 -8.34 -18.24
CA GLY A 41 6.63 -7.60 -17.05
C GLY A 41 7.35 -6.30 -17.34
N ARG A 42 6.64 -5.20 -17.21
CA ARG A 42 7.28 -3.94 -16.82
C ARG A 42 8.04 -4.19 -15.53
N PRO A 43 9.27 -3.70 -15.39
CA PRO A 43 10.02 -3.85 -14.15
C PRO A 43 9.21 -3.23 -13.00
N THR A 44 8.68 -4.08 -12.15
CA THR A 44 7.96 -3.66 -10.94
C THR A 44 9.00 -3.42 -9.86
N MET A 45 8.97 -2.24 -9.27
CA MET A 45 9.76 -1.96 -8.07
C MET A 45 9.03 -2.57 -6.87
N ASP A 46 9.77 -3.29 -6.02
CA ASP A 46 9.26 -3.75 -4.73
C ASP A 46 9.46 -2.66 -3.67
N PRO A 47 8.38 -2.02 -3.18
CA PRO A 47 8.49 -0.96 -2.18
C PRO A 47 9.05 -1.47 -0.84
N CYS A 48 9.03 -2.76 -0.59
CA CYS A 48 9.52 -3.35 0.65
C CYS A 48 11.04 -3.53 0.69
N THR A 49 11.71 -3.44 -0.45
CA THR A 49 13.16 -3.70 -0.58
C THR A 49 13.94 -2.55 -1.21
N VAL A 50 13.26 -1.49 -1.63
CA VAL A 50 13.89 -0.32 -2.27
C VAL A 50 14.85 0.42 -1.33
N LEU A 51 14.58 0.39 -0.03
CA LEU A 51 15.47 0.87 1.03
C LEU A 51 16.06 -0.31 1.79
N SER A 52 17.38 -0.30 1.98
CA SER A 52 18.07 -1.24 2.86
C SER A 52 17.79 -0.95 4.34
N ASP A 53 18.02 -1.92 5.21
CA ASP A 53 17.89 -1.75 6.66
C ASP A 53 18.80 -0.63 7.20
N THR A 54 19.98 -0.47 6.61
CA THR A 54 20.91 0.62 6.95
C THR A 54 20.33 1.99 6.60
N GLU A 55 19.72 2.13 5.42
CA GLU A 55 19.09 3.39 5.00
C GLU A 55 17.84 3.69 5.83
N LEU A 56 17.04 2.67 6.13
CA LEU A 56 15.91 2.82 7.05
C LEU A 56 16.36 3.33 8.42
N ALA A 57 17.43 2.77 8.98
CA ALA A 57 17.99 3.24 10.25
C ALA A 57 18.52 4.68 10.16
N GLN A 58 19.14 5.07 9.06
CA GLN A 58 19.58 6.46 8.82
C GLN A 58 18.41 7.44 8.70
N LEU A 59 17.26 6.98 8.24
CA LEU A 59 16.01 7.74 8.21
C LEU A 59 15.28 7.74 9.57
N GLY A 60 15.86 7.15 10.61
CA GLY A 60 15.27 7.05 11.95
C GLY A 60 14.17 5.99 12.07
N MET A 61 14.05 5.11 11.08
CA MET A 61 13.12 3.97 11.12
C MET A 61 13.76 2.78 11.83
N GLN A 62 12.91 1.92 12.38
CA GLN A 62 13.28 0.62 12.99
C GLN A 62 12.99 -0.48 11.97
N PRO A 63 14.00 -1.06 11.28
CA PRO A 63 13.81 -2.03 10.21
C PRO A 63 13.02 -3.27 10.64
N GLU A 64 13.18 -3.71 11.89
CA GLU A 64 12.50 -4.86 12.49
C GLU A 64 10.99 -4.65 12.67
N THR A 65 10.52 -3.42 12.58
CA THR A 65 9.09 -3.08 12.68
C THR A 65 8.35 -3.18 11.35
N ARG A 66 9.01 -3.66 10.31
CA ARG A 66 8.42 -3.80 8.98
C ARG A 66 7.11 -4.56 9.04
N ARG A 67 6.09 -3.97 8.43
CA ARG A 67 4.74 -4.55 8.29
C ARG A 67 4.24 -4.36 6.88
N THR A 68 3.43 -5.27 6.39
CA THR A 68 2.71 -5.08 5.14
C THR A 68 1.67 -3.96 5.29
N VAL A 69 1.60 -3.10 4.30
CA VAL A 69 0.55 -2.10 4.11
C VAL A 69 -0.25 -2.51 2.89
N GLN A 70 -1.57 -2.58 3.07
CA GLN A 70 -2.51 -2.82 1.98
C GLN A 70 -3.73 -1.92 2.19
N GLU A 71 -3.93 -0.99 1.27
CA GLU A 71 -5.03 -0.04 1.30
C GLU A 71 -5.61 0.07 -0.11
N LEU A 72 -6.87 -0.37 -0.29
CA LEU A 72 -7.47 -0.46 -1.63
C LEU A 72 -6.55 -1.23 -2.59
N ASP A 73 -6.11 -0.61 -3.67
CA ASP A 73 -5.22 -1.19 -4.68
C ASP A 73 -3.73 -0.92 -4.41
N ALA A 74 -3.40 -0.24 -3.31
CA ALA A 74 -2.04 0.05 -2.90
C ALA A 74 -1.48 -1.06 -2.02
N ILE A 75 -0.29 -1.56 -2.37
CA ILE A 75 0.41 -2.62 -1.63
C ILE A 75 1.83 -2.16 -1.36
N GLY A 76 2.34 -2.48 -0.17
CA GLY A 76 3.72 -2.17 0.17
C GLY A 76 4.10 -2.48 1.60
N CYS A 77 5.03 -1.71 2.14
CA CYS A 77 5.56 -1.87 3.49
C CYS A 77 5.56 -0.57 4.27
N GLY A 78 5.42 -0.72 5.58
CA GLY A 78 5.54 0.39 6.52
C GLY A 78 6.48 0.07 7.67
N TRP A 79 7.12 1.09 8.20
CA TRP A 79 8.05 1.01 9.33
C TRP A 79 7.70 2.05 10.38
N ARG A 80 8.02 1.73 11.61
CA ARG A 80 7.93 2.68 12.71
C ARG A 80 9.28 3.32 12.95
N GLY A 81 9.26 4.58 13.27
CA GLY A 81 10.38 5.35 13.74
C GLY A 81 9.92 6.33 14.80
N GLN A 82 10.82 7.16 15.30
CA GLN A 82 10.49 8.27 16.19
C GLN A 82 11.30 9.49 15.76
N PRO A 83 10.63 10.60 15.48
CA PRO A 83 9.20 10.88 15.64
C PRO A 83 8.34 10.50 14.41
N LEU A 84 8.91 9.86 13.41
CA LEU A 84 8.28 9.60 12.13
C LEU A 84 7.90 8.13 11.97
N GLY A 85 6.80 7.88 11.21
CA GLY A 85 6.52 6.61 10.58
C GLY A 85 6.67 6.76 9.07
N LEU A 86 7.10 5.70 8.39
CA LEU A 86 7.28 5.63 6.94
C LEU A 86 6.41 4.54 6.35
N SER A 87 5.79 4.81 5.22
CA SER A 87 5.16 3.80 4.36
C SER A 87 5.60 4.00 2.92
N LEU A 88 5.89 2.90 2.24
CA LEU A 88 6.16 2.85 0.82
C LEU A 88 5.16 1.90 0.19
N THR A 89 4.34 2.40 -0.73
CA THR A 89 3.32 1.61 -1.42
C THR A 89 3.37 1.85 -2.91
N THR A 90 2.97 0.84 -3.68
CA THR A 90 2.74 0.98 -5.11
C THR A 90 1.29 0.67 -5.43
N ASN A 91 0.73 1.36 -6.42
CA ASN A 91 -0.59 1.11 -6.98
C ASN A 91 -0.55 1.24 -8.52
N PRO A 92 -1.57 0.74 -9.24
CA PRO A 92 -1.61 0.79 -10.69
C PRO A 92 -1.95 2.16 -11.29
N ASP A 93 -2.30 3.15 -10.47
CA ASP A 93 -2.65 4.50 -10.91
C ASP A 93 -1.48 5.17 -11.66
N THR A 94 -1.80 6.21 -12.38
CA THR A 94 -0.83 7.14 -12.99
C THR A 94 -0.86 8.49 -12.27
N ILE A 95 0.15 9.32 -12.49
CA ILE A 95 0.15 10.72 -12.01
C ILE A 95 -1.01 11.50 -12.63
N ALA A 96 -1.48 11.14 -13.83
CA ALA A 96 -2.65 11.76 -14.44
C ALA A 96 -3.93 11.44 -13.64
N ASP A 97 -4.10 10.19 -13.20
CA ASP A 97 -5.24 9.78 -12.37
C ASP A 97 -5.26 10.53 -11.02
N TYR A 98 -4.09 10.83 -10.45
CA TYR A 98 -3.99 11.69 -9.25
C TYR A 98 -4.47 13.11 -9.55
N ARG A 99 -4.09 13.69 -10.71
CA ARG A 99 -4.52 15.03 -11.11
C ARG A 99 -6.02 15.14 -11.34
N GLU A 100 -6.65 14.10 -11.87
CA GLU A 100 -8.11 14.07 -12.06
C GLU A 100 -8.86 14.12 -10.72
N ARG A 101 -8.24 13.63 -9.66
CA ARG A 101 -8.79 13.61 -8.29
C ARG A 101 -8.37 14.82 -7.43
N LYS A 102 -7.71 15.84 -7.99
CA LYS A 102 -7.17 16.98 -7.23
C LYS A 102 -8.20 17.73 -6.39
N ASP A 103 -9.44 17.76 -6.84
CA ASP A 103 -10.54 18.47 -6.18
C ASP A 103 -11.36 17.54 -5.25
N ASP A 104 -10.89 16.33 -4.99
CA ASP A 104 -11.52 15.40 -4.06
C ASP A 104 -11.43 15.98 -2.64
N PRO A 105 -12.57 16.11 -1.91
CA PRO A 105 -12.60 16.68 -0.57
C PRO A 105 -11.82 15.87 0.48
N VAL A 106 -11.36 14.68 0.16
CA VAL A 106 -10.46 13.91 1.04
C VAL A 106 -9.10 14.60 1.19
N PHE A 107 -8.65 15.36 0.20
CA PHE A 107 -7.39 16.08 0.23
C PHE A 107 -7.54 17.45 0.87
N VAL A 108 -6.78 17.74 1.92
CA VAL A 108 -6.62 19.10 2.46
C VAL A 108 -5.48 19.85 1.77
N THR A 109 -4.53 19.11 1.21
CA THR A 109 -3.46 19.63 0.37
C THR A 109 -3.31 18.72 -0.84
N PHE A 110 -3.25 19.35 -2.01
CA PHE A 110 -2.87 18.71 -3.25
C PHE A 110 -1.92 19.65 -4.00
N ALA A 111 -0.70 19.22 -4.22
CA ALA A 111 0.30 20.05 -4.90
C ALA A 111 1.07 19.21 -5.93
N GLU A 112 1.08 19.68 -7.18
CA GLU A 112 1.97 19.12 -8.20
C GLU A 112 3.38 19.63 -7.98
N ASN A 113 4.36 18.76 -8.09
CA ASN A 113 5.77 19.10 -7.94
C ASN A 113 6.66 18.22 -8.85
N GLN A 114 7.95 18.32 -8.66
CA GLN A 114 8.94 17.44 -9.25
C GLN A 114 9.76 16.78 -8.14
N VAL A 115 10.06 15.50 -8.35
CA VAL A 115 10.99 14.71 -7.56
C VAL A 115 12.21 14.49 -8.42
N ASN A 116 13.30 15.22 -8.18
CA ASN A 116 14.37 15.43 -9.13
C ASN A 116 13.77 15.89 -10.49
N ASP A 117 13.91 15.10 -11.54
CA ASP A 117 13.37 15.44 -12.88
C ASP A 117 12.03 14.75 -13.20
N ARG A 118 11.46 14.01 -12.25
CA ARG A 118 10.25 13.21 -12.44
C ARG A 118 9.00 13.92 -11.91
N PRO A 119 7.91 14.01 -12.71
CA PRO A 119 6.65 14.57 -12.21
C PRO A 119 6.14 13.84 -10.98
N GLY A 120 5.72 14.60 -9.97
CA GLY A 120 5.18 14.09 -8.73
C GLY A 120 3.95 14.86 -8.25
N VAL A 121 3.29 14.28 -7.26
CA VAL A 121 2.13 14.88 -6.58
C VAL A 121 2.30 14.69 -5.08
N GLN A 122 2.13 15.76 -4.33
CA GLN A 122 2.14 15.75 -2.88
C GLN A 122 0.72 15.91 -2.35
N THR A 123 0.31 15.06 -1.42
CA THR A 123 -1.05 15.06 -0.85
C THR A 123 -1.03 14.97 0.66
N GLN A 124 -1.99 15.66 1.30
CA GLN A 124 -2.38 15.42 2.68
C GLN A 124 -3.87 15.08 2.72
N VAL A 125 -4.26 14.14 3.57
CA VAL A 125 -5.65 13.76 3.75
C VAL A 125 -6.25 14.39 5.01
N ALA A 126 -7.55 14.70 4.97
CA ALA A 126 -8.26 15.43 6.02
C ALA A 126 -8.29 14.71 7.38
N ILE A 127 -8.12 13.38 7.39
CA ILE A 127 -8.28 12.56 8.59
C ILE A 127 -7.05 12.62 9.51
N SER A 128 -5.91 13.05 8.99
CA SER A 128 -4.66 13.10 9.76
C SER A 128 -3.76 14.23 9.22
N GLY A 129 -3.96 15.45 9.70
CA GLY A 129 -3.04 16.58 9.39
C GLY A 129 -1.57 16.34 9.77
N GLU A 130 -1.26 15.16 10.30
CA GLU A 130 0.08 14.71 10.67
C GLU A 130 0.68 13.71 9.66
N GLN A 131 0.02 13.50 8.51
CA GLN A 131 0.49 12.60 7.48
C GLN A 131 0.54 13.30 6.13
N CYS A 132 1.63 13.11 5.40
CA CYS A 132 1.79 13.57 4.03
C CYS A 132 2.31 12.43 3.16
N ALA A 133 1.88 12.38 1.91
CA ALA A 133 2.35 11.43 0.92
C ALA A 133 2.92 12.17 -0.30
N GLN A 134 4.05 11.70 -0.79
CA GLN A 134 4.64 12.09 -2.07
C GLN A 134 4.48 10.93 -3.05
N ALA A 135 3.74 11.17 -4.11
CA ALA A 135 3.54 10.21 -5.20
C ALA A 135 4.48 10.54 -6.38
N VAL A 136 5.00 9.51 -7.02
CA VAL A 136 5.85 9.63 -8.22
C VAL A 136 5.57 8.48 -9.17
N GLY A 137 5.53 8.77 -10.48
CA GLY A 137 5.26 7.76 -11.49
C GLY A 137 6.39 6.74 -11.61
N THR A 138 6.04 5.47 -11.78
CA THR A 138 6.96 4.36 -12.07
C THR A 138 6.67 3.79 -13.46
N GLY A 139 7.47 2.84 -13.92
CA GLY A 139 7.18 2.13 -15.16
C GLY A 139 5.89 1.28 -15.13
N ALA A 140 5.32 1.03 -13.96
CA ALA A 140 4.19 0.12 -13.78
C ALA A 140 3.02 0.71 -12.97
N GLY A 141 3.10 1.98 -12.58
CA GLY A 141 2.10 2.64 -11.76
C GLY A 141 2.68 3.82 -11.00
N VAL A 142 2.29 4.01 -9.76
CA VAL A 142 2.77 5.07 -8.86
C VAL A 142 3.42 4.45 -7.64
N LEU A 143 4.59 4.96 -7.25
CA LEU A 143 5.13 4.81 -5.89
C LEU A 143 4.63 5.96 -5.04
N SER A 144 4.10 5.66 -3.87
CA SER A 144 3.72 6.62 -2.85
C SER A 144 4.59 6.45 -1.61
N VAL A 145 5.24 7.53 -1.20
CA VAL A 145 6.04 7.63 0.03
C VAL A 145 5.24 8.40 1.05
N GLY A 146 4.68 7.69 2.03
CA GLY A 146 3.89 8.27 3.10
C GLY A 146 4.74 8.49 4.35
N VAL A 147 4.72 9.70 4.89
CA VAL A 147 5.33 10.05 6.18
C VAL A 147 4.26 10.48 7.15
N SER A 148 4.24 9.87 8.32
CA SER A 148 3.33 10.22 9.42
C SER A 148 4.12 10.68 10.64
N LEU A 149 3.57 11.64 11.39
CA LEU A 149 4.12 12.10 12.65
C LEU A 149 3.43 11.39 13.81
N SER A 150 4.20 10.98 14.79
CA SER A 150 3.68 10.51 16.09
C SER A 150 3.47 11.72 17.02
N GLY A 151 2.30 12.37 16.92
CA GLY A 151 2.00 13.57 17.69
C GLY A 151 2.69 14.83 17.15
N ARG A 152 2.79 15.87 17.99
CA ARG A 152 3.53 17.10 17.64
C ARG A 152 5.03 16.85 17.73
N ALA A 153 5.55 16.13 16.76
CA ALA A 153 6.92 15.73 16.72
C ALA A 153 7.85 16.93 16.49
N ARG A 154 8.82 17.06 17.38
CA ARG A 154 9.93 18.01 17.22
C ARG A 154 11.23 17.25 17.31
N VAL A 155 12.11 17.52 16.35
CA VAL A 155 13.50 17.09 16.40
C VAL A 155 14.32 18.30 16.76
N ASP A 156 15.09 18.24 17.85
CA ASP A 156 15.93 19.35 18.35
C ASP A 156 15.16 20.68 18.51
N GLY A 157 13.88 20.59 18.91
CA GLY A 157 13.03 21.77 19.10
C GLY A 157 12.39 22.33 17.80
N VAL A 158 12.75 21.81 16.63
CA VAL A 158 12.19 22.18 15.35
C VAL A 158 10.99 21.27 15.03
N GLN A 159 9.89 21.88 14.60
CA GLN A 159 8.74 21.10 14.15
C GLN A 159 9.09 20.43 12.83
N VAL A 160 8.89 19.11 12.76
CA VAL A 160 9.10 18.34 11.54
C VAL A 160 7.89 18.53 10.61
N ASP A 161 8.17 18.83 9.36
CA ASP A 161 7.16 18.88 8.30
C ASP A 161 7.12 17.51 7.58
N PRO A 162 6.00 16.75 7.70
CA PRO A 162 5.91 15.44 7.06
C PRO A 162 5.94 15.52 5.54
N CYS A 163 5.53 16.64 4.94
CA CYS A 163 5.55 16.81 3.49
C CYS A 163 6.97 17.03 2.98
N ALA A 164 7.76 17.83 3.68
CA ALA A 164 9.18 18.00 3.35
C ALA A 164 9.96 16.70 3.47
N GLU A 165 9.67 15.89 4.52
CA GLU A 165 10.31 14.58 4.69
C GLU A 165 9.86 13.57 3.63
N ALA A 166 8.59 13.53 3.26
CA ALA A 166 8.10 12.65 2.21
C ALA A 166 8.79 12.96 0.88
N LEU A 167 8.92 14.24 0.52
CA LEU A 167 9.64 14.66 -0.68
C LEU A 167 11.11 14.24 -0.62
N ARG A 168 11.82 14.56 0.46
CA ARG A 168 13.24 14.23 0.65
C ARG A 168 13.52 12.72 0.53
N ILE A 169 12.66 11.89 1.13
CA ILE A 169 12.80 10.43 1.05
C ILE A 169 12.50 9.95 -0.37
N THR A 170 11.53 10.55 -1.05
CA THR A 170 11.22 10.20 -2.44
C THR A 170 12.36 10.56 -3.39
N GLU A 171 13.01 11.72 -3.19
CA GLU A 171 14.22 12.12 -3.94
C GLU A 171 15.37 11.13 -3.75
N LEU A 172 15.54 10.58 -2.54
CA LEU A 172 16.55 9.54 -2.26
C LEU A 172 16.25 8.23 -3.01
N ILE A 173 14.97 7.88 -3.16
CA ILE A 173 14.51 6.62 -3.79
C ILE A 173 14.45 6.77 -5.31
N GLU A 174 14.13 7.95 -5.82
CA GLU A 174 13.81 8.21 -7.22
C GLU A 174 14.82 7.63 -8.22
N PRO A 175 16.15 7.70 -8.02
CA PRO A 175 17.13 7.12 -8.94
C PRO A 175 17.04 5.59 -9.09
N ARG A 176 16.31 4.92 -8.22
CA ARG A 176 16.08 3.46 -8.24
C ARG A 176 14.73 3.10 -8.85
N ILE A 177 13.89 4.08 -9.14
CA ILE A 177 12.57 3.87 -9.72
C ILE A 177 12.74 3.58 -11.21
N PRO A 178 12.22 2.45 -11.72
CA PRO A 178 12.24 2.18 -13.16
C PRO A 178 11.58 3.31 -13.93
N GLU A 179 12.16 3.69 -15.05
CA GLU A 179 11.52 4.65 -15.93
C GLU A 179 10.22 4.09 -16.50
N ALA A 180 9.21 4.95 -16.65
CA ALA A 180 8.04 4.62 -17.41
C ALA A 180 8.52 4.31 -18.83
N GLY A 181 8.39 3.06 -19.28
CA GLY A 181 8.88 2.64 -20.58
C GLY A 181 8.34 3.58 -21.66
N SER A 182 9.24 4.16 -22.42
CA SER A 182 8.99 4.91 -23.64
C SER A 182 8.35 4.05 -24.73
#